data_09053f5dea91718416f0f68e1d400355
#
_entry.id   09053f5dea91718416f0f68e1d400355
#
_cell.length_a   1.000
_cell.length_b   1.000
_cell.length_c   1.000
_cell.angle_alpha   90.00
_cell.angle_beta   90.00
_cell.angle_gamma   90.00
#
_symmetry.space_group_name_H-M   'P 1'
#
loop_
_entity.id
_entity.type
_entity.pdbx_description
1 polymer ?
#
loop_
_entity_poly.entity_id
_entity_poly.type
_entity_poly.pdbx_seq_one_letter_code
_entity_poly.pdbx_strand_id
1 'polypeptide(L)'
;MLGKGLLTLLSREHLDEDTWEEIEDTLLLSDIGVQPTQELVERLRERVKVLGTRTPTELRGLLREELVALVDPSMDRAVRTENETGGPGIVMVVGVNGTGKTTTTGKLARVLVADGNTVVLGAADTFRAAAADQLETWGERVGAHTVRGPEGGDPASVAFDAVKEGKEMAANVVLIDTAGRLHTKTGLMDELGKVKRVVEKHAPLDEVLLVLDATTGQNGLVQARVFAEVVNITGIVLTKLDGTAKGGIVVAVQRELGVPVKLIGLGEGADDLAPFEPDAFVDALIGE
;
A
#
# COMPACT_ATOMS: atom_id res chain seq x y z
N MET A 1 -12.67 15.39 -8.63
CA MET A 1 -11.67 15.66 -7.59
C MET A 1 -12.40 16.04 -6.31
N LEU A 2 -12.18 15.30 -5.25
CA LEU A 2 -12.83 15.46 -3.94
C LEU A 2 -12.75 16.90 -3.42
N GLY A 3 -11.53 17.48 -3.44
CA GLY A 3 -11.29 18.80 -2.88
C GLY A 3 -12.09 19.94 -3.50
N LYS A 4 -12.28 19.97 -4.83
CA LYS A 4 -13.08 21.03 -5.47
C LYS A 4 -14.53 20.98 -5.02
N GLY A 5 -15.12 19.79 -4.89
CA GLY A 5 -16.49 19.63 -4.38
C GLY A 5 -16.62 20.14 -2.94
N LEU A 6 -15.74 19.66 -2.06
CA LEU A 6 -15.73 20.07 -0.64
C LEU A 6 -15.50 21.57 -0.45
N LEU A 7 -14.53 22.16 -1.17
CA LEU A 7 -14.25 23.59 -1.08
C LEU A 7 -15.41 24.45 -1.57
N THR A 8 -16.14 24.01 -2.61
CA THR A 8 -17.34 24.70 -3.09
C THR A 8 -18.44 24.68 -2.02
N LEU A 9 -18.64 23.56 -1.34
CA LEU A 9 -19.62 23.43 -0.27
C LEU A 9 -19.21 24.26 0.95
N LEU A 10 -17.97 24.16 1.40
CA LEU A 10 -17.46 24.93 2.54
C LEU A 10 -17.45 26.45 2.30
N SER A 11 -17.39 26.90 1.04
CA SER A 11 -17.38 28.33 0.68
C SER A 11 -18.76 28.94 0.57
N ARG A 12 -19.84 28.23 0.89
CA ARG A 12 -21.20 28.79 0.93
C ARG A 12 -21.33 29.84 2.04
N GLU A 13 -22.16 30.83 1.81
CA GLU A 13 -22.37 31.95 2.73
C GLU A 13 -22.91 31.50 4.10
N HIS A 14 -23.68 30.41 4.12
CA HIS A 14 -24.17 29.74 5.32
C HIS A 14 -23.89 28.25 5.24
N LEU A 15 -23.26 27.71 6.29
CA LEU A 15 -23.05 26.28 6.49
C LEU A 15 -24.19 25.73 7.36
N ASP A 16 -25.34 25.51 6.71
CA ASP A 16 -26.51 24.89 7.32
C ASP A 16 -26.39 23.36 7.40
N GLU A 17 -27.37 22.69 7.98
CA GLU A 17 -27.34 21.24 8.14
C GLU A 17 -27.31 20.52 6.78
N ASP A 18 -28.06 21.03 5.81
CA ASP A 18 -28.12 20.46 4.46
C ASP A 18 -26.73 20.53 3.79
N THR A 19 -25.98 21.61 4.00
CA THR A 19 -24.58 21.75 3.49
C THR A 19 -23.64 20.76 4.15
N TRP A 20 -23.78 20.49 5.44
CA TRP A 20 -22.96 19.50 6.13
C TRP A 20 -23.29 18.08 5.68
N GLU A 21 -24.54 17.75 5.41
CA GLU A 21 -24.92 16.45 4.82
C GLU A 21 -24.31 16.28 3.42
N GLU A 22 -24.31 17.30 2.57
CA GLU A 22 -23.65 17.27 1.26
C GLU A 22 -22.12 17.07 1.37
N ILE A 23 -21.49 17.64 2.39
CA ILE A 23 -20.06 17.44 2.69
C ILE A 23 -19.82 15.98 3.09
N GLU A 24 -20.62 15.42 3.97
CA GLU A 24 -20.56 14.03 4.41
C GLU A 24 -20.72 13.08 3.22
N ASP A 25 -21.73 13.28 2.39
CA ASP A 25 -21.95 12.47 1.17
C ASP A 25 -20.74 12.53 0.21
N THR A 26 -20.17 13.71 0.01
CA THR A 26 -18.99 13.91 -0.85
C THR A 26 -17.78 13.12 -0.33
N LEU A 27 -17.57 13.10 0.99
CA LEU A 27 -16.51 12.35 1.65
C LEU A 27 -16.73 10.83 1.54
N LEU A 28 -17.95 10.37 1.75
CA LEU A 28 -18.32 8.96 1.62
C LEU A 28 -18.09 8.43 0.21
N LEU A 29 -18.43 9.23 -0.81
CA LEU A 29 -18.18 8.89 -2.21
C LEU A 29 -16.70 8.76 -2.58
N SER A 30 -15.80 9.29 -1.76
CA SER A 30 -14.34 9.17 -1.94
C SER A 30 -13.73 7.92 -1.32
N ASP A 31 -14.53 7.00 -0.77
CA ASP A 31 -14.10 5.78 -0.06
C ASP A 31 -13.28 6.01 1.24
N ILE A 32 -13.41 7.17 1.89
CA ILE A 32 -12.79 7.43 3.21
C ILE A 32 -13.32 6.46 4.28
N GLY A 33 -14.57 6.03 4.14
CA GLY A 33 -15.27 5.21 5.11
C GLY A 33 -16.20 6.02 6.03
N VAL A 34 -17.21 5.36 6.59
CA VAL A 34 -18.28 6.03 7.36
C VAL A 34 -17.75 6.69 8.63
N GLN A 35 -17.06 5.93 9.47
CA GLN A 35 -16.58 6.44 10.76
C GLN A 35 -15.56 7.58 10.60
N PRO A 36 -14.51 7.47 9.74
CA PRO A 36 -13.59 8.58 9.51
C PRO A 36 -14.28 9.82 8.92
N THR A 37 -15.30 9.65 8.08
CA THR A 37 -16.08 10.75 7.53
C THR A 37 -16.80 11.51 8.63
N GLN A 38 -17.50 10.81 9.52
CA GLN A 38 -18.22 11.43 10.64
C GLN A 38 -17.27 12.20 11.57
N GLU A 39 -16.14 11.58 11.93
CA GLU A 39 -15.10 12.24 12.74
C GLU A 39 -14.58 13.52 12.08
N LEU A 40 -14.33 13.47 10.78
CA LEU A 40 -13.83 14.63 10.02
C LEU A 40 -14.86 15.76 9.98
N VAL A 41 -16.12 15.45 9.66
CA VAL A 41 -17.20 16.42 9.60
C VAL A 41 -17.44 17.06 10.96
N GLU A 42 -17.46 16.28 12.03
CA GLU A 42 -17.64 16.79 13.40
C GLU A 42 -16.52 17.76 13.80
N ARG A 43 -15.26 17.40 13.56
CA ARG A 43 -14.10 18.27 13.81
C ARG A 43 -14.13 19.55 12.98
N LEU A 44 -14.47 19.44 11.69
CA LEU A 44 -14.59 20.61 10.82
C LEU A 44 -15.69 21.56 11.32
N ARG A 45 -16.87 21.06 11.68
CA ARG A 45 -17.98 21.85 12.25
C ARG A 45 -17.53 22.60 13.51
N GLU A 46 -16.88 21.89 14.44
CA GLU A 46 -16.40 22.47 15.70
C GLU A 46 -15.38 23.57 15.43
N ARG A 47 -14.37 23.29 14.61
CA ARG A 47 -13.29 24.25 14.30
C ARG A 47 -13.80 25.48 13.57
N VAL A 48 -14.68 25.32 12.58
CA VAL A 48 -15.32 26.44 11.87
C VAL A 48 -16.11 27.32 12.84
N LYS A 49 -16.84 26.71 13.77
CA LYS A 49 -17.61 27.43 14.78
C LYS A 49 -16.71 28.20 15.76
N VAL A 50 -15.64 27.57 16.26
CA VAL A 50 -14.73 28.16 17.26
C VAL A 50 -13.88 29.27 16.64
N LEU A 51 -13.33 29.05 15.45
CA LEU A 51 -12.45 30.01 14.79
C LEU A 51 -13.19 31.15 14.08
N GLY A 52 -14.52 31.01 13.87
CA GLY A 52 -15.29 31.98 13.10
C GLY A 52 -14.83 32.10 11.64
N THR A 53 -14.21 31.05 11.13
CA THR A 53 -13.60 30.97 9.80
C THR A 53 -14.63 31.17 8.70
N ARG A 54 -14.40 32.12 7.79
CA ARG A 54 -15.38 32.50 6.75
C ARG A 54 -14.80 32.65 5.36
N THR A 55 -13.48 32.73 5.23
CA THR A 55 -12.86 32.86 3.90
C THR A 55 -12.57 31.49 3.28
N PRO A 56 -12.71 31.33 1.96
CA PRO A 56 -12.38 30.08 1.28
C PRO A 56 -10.95 29.59 1.55
N THR A 57 -9.99 30.50 1.69
CA THR A 57 -8.59 30.17 1.97
C THR A 57 -8.41 29.56 3.38
N GLU A 58 -9.04 30.15 4.39
CA GLU A 58 -9.03 29.64 5.76
C GLU A 58 -9.70 28.26 5.85
N LEU A 59 -10.87 28.11 5.22
CA LEU A 59 -11.60 26.83 5.19
C LEU A 59 -10.83 25.74 4.48
N ARG A 60 -10.09 26.09 3.41
CA ARG A 60 -9.20 25.16 2.73
C ARG A 60 -8.04 24.71 3.62
N GLY A 61 -7.39 25.66 4.31
CA GLY A 61 -6.33 25.34 5.26
C GLY A 61 -6.82 24.41 6.37
N LEU A 62 -8.01 24.68 6.90
CA LEU A 62 -8.63 23.86 7.92
C LEU A 62 -8.95 22.45 7.44
N LEU A 63 -9.53 22.32 6.25
CA LEU A 63 -9.79 21.02 5.62
C LEU A 63 -8.49 20.24 5.40
N ARG A 64 -7.44 20.91 4.92
CA ARG A 64 -6.12 20.30 4.73
C ARG A 64 -5.56 19.74 6.03
N GLU A 65 -5.55 20.53 7.09
CA GLU A 65 -5.05 20.12 8.41
C GLU A 65 -5.81 18.89 8.94
N GLU A 66 -7.13 18.89 8.84
CA GLU A 66 -7.95 17.77 9.30
C GLU A 66 -7.75 16.50 8.46
N LEU A 67 -7.58 16.63 7.14
CA LEU A 67 -7.26 15.50 6.26
C LEU A 67 -5.86 14.94 6.54
N VAL A 68 -4.85 15.79 6.73
CA VAL A 68 -3.50 15.34 7.12
C VAL A 68 -3.55 14.58 8.45
N ALA A 69 -4.25 15.14 9.45
CA ALA A 69 -4.43 14.46 10.74
C ALA A 69 -5.14 13.10 10.60
N LEU A 70 -6.09 12.99 9.68
CA LEU A 70 -6.83 11.76 9.42
C LEU A 70 -5.95 10.67 8.77
N VAL A 71 -5.00 11.08 7.92
CA VAL A 71 -4.00 10.19 7.29
C VAL A 71 -2.93 9.74 8.30
N ASP A 72 -2.81 10.42 9.42
CA ASP A 72 -1.85 10.16 10.50
C ASP A 72 -0.37 10.20 10.05
N PRO A 73 0.24 11.40 10.00
CA PRO A 73 1.62 11.56 9.59
C PRO A 73 2.63 10.95 10.57
N SER A 74 2.21 10.55 11.79
CA SER A 74 3.08 9.96 12.80
C SER A 74 3.41 8.48 12.57
N MET A 75 2.70 7.81 11.65
CA MET A 75 2.94 6.40 11.33
C MET A 75 4.32 6.20 10.68
N ASP A 76 5.05 5.16 11.12
CA ASP A 76 6.32 4.76 10.49
C ASP A 76 6.09 4.17 9.09
N ARG A 77 6.49 4.93 8.06
CA ARG A 77 6.29 4.61 6.65
C ARG A 77 7.54 4.09 5.96
N ALA A 78 8.65 3.95 6.68
CA ALA A 78 9.85 3.36 6.13
C ALA A 78 9.60 1.88 5.78
N VAL A 79 10.03 1.46 4.58
CA VAL A 79 10.04 0.03 4.23
C VAL A 79 11.20 -0.62 4.97
N ARG A 80 10.91 -1.66 5.74
CA ARG A 80 11.91 -2.36 6.55
C ARG A 80 12.70 -3.33 5.67
N THR A 81 13.87 -2.91 5.26
CA THR A 81 14.78 -3.67 4.40
C THR A 81 16.06 -4.11 5.11
N GLU A 82 16.19 -3.77 6.38
CA GLU A 82 17.36 -4.14 7.22
C GLU A 82 16.95 -5.22 8.22
N ASN A 83 17.83 -6.18 8.40
CA ASN A 83 17.67 -7.26 9.37
C ASN A 83 18.55 -6.99 10.60
N GLU A 84 17.95 -6.75 11.76
CA GLU A 84 18.67 -6.47 13.02
C GLU A 84 19.54 -7.64 13.50
N THR A 85 19.27 -8.87 13.06
CA THR A 85 20.00 -10.07 13.48
C THR A 85 21.17 -10.41 12.55
N GLY A 86 21.40 -9.62 11.51
CA GLY A 86 22.40 -9.85 10.46
C GLY A 86 21.85 -10.71 9.31
N GLY A 87 22.41 -10.51 8.13
CA GLY A 87 21.94 -11.10 6.87
C GLY A 87 20.98 -10.17 6.12
N PRO A 88 20.37 -10.65 5.02
CA PRO A 88 19.47 -9.82 4.23
C PRO A 88 18.16 -9.48 4.97
N GLY A 89 17.63 -8.27 4.77
CA GLY A 89 16.26 -7.97 5.11
C GLY A 89 15.28 -8.74 4.21
N ILE A 90 14.26 -9.36 4.78
CA ILE A 90 13.31 -10.18 4.04
C ILE A 90 11.98 -9.46 3.92
N VAL A 91 11.58 -9.18 2.68
CA VAL A 91 10.31 -8.51 2.34
C VAL A 91 9.43 -9.48 1.57
N MET A 92 8.23 -9.74 2.06
CA MET A 92 7.23 -10.54 1.37
C MET A 92 6.13 -9.65 0.79
N VAL A 93 5.83 -9.81 -0.50
CA VAL A 93 4.82 -9.02 -1.22
C VAL A 93 3.59 -9.89 -1.45
N VAL A 94 2.45 -9.47 -0.88
CA VAL A 94 1.19 -10.20 -0.93
C VAL A 94 0.05 -9.34 -1.51
N GLY A 95 -1.05 -9.96 -1.91
CA GLY A 95 -2.22 -9.29 -2.47
C GLY A 95 -2.91 -10.15 -3.52
N VAL A 96 -4.08 -9.74 -4.00
CA VAL A 96 -4.81 -10.49 -5.03
C VAL A 96 -4.17 -10.34 -6.41
N ASN A 97 -4.56 -11.22 -7.35
CA ASN A 97 -4.11 -11.10 -8.74
C ASN A 97 -4.61 -9.78 -9.37
N GLY A 98 -3.76 -9.16 -10.18
CA GLY A 98 -4.08 -7.91 -10.87
C GLY A 98 -3.85 -6.62 -10.08
N THR A 99 -3.47 -6.70 -8.79
CA THR A 99 -3.15 -5.51 -7.98
C THR A 99 -1.76 -4.93 -8.27
N GLY A 100 -0.92 -5.62 -9.04
CA GLY A 100 0.41 -5.14 -9.39
C GLY A 100 1.56 -5.63 -8.49
N LYS A 101 1.41 -6.77 -7.79
CA LYS A 101 2.47 -7.34 -6.91
C LYS A 101 3.81 -7.49 -7.61
N THR A 102 3.85 -8.26 -8.70
CA THR A 102 5.09 -8.51 -9.47
C THR A 102 5.73 -7.22 -9.96
N THR A 103 4.92 -6.30 -10.48
CA THR A 103 5.38 -4.96 -10.91
C THR A 103 5.92 -4.14 -9.73
N THR A 104 5.22 -4.15 -8.59
CA THR A 104 5.67 -3.48 -7.37
C THR A 104 6.98 -4.06 -6.86
N THR A 105 7.11 -5.40 -6.84
CA THR A 105 8.35 -6.08 -6.46
C THR A 105 9.51 -5.65 -7.36
N GLY A 106 9.30 -5.61 -8.68
CA GLY A 106 10.32 -5.17 -9.63
C GLY A 106 10.70 -3.69 -9.49
N LYS A 107 9.72 -2.81 -9.28
CA LYS A 107 9.97 -1.37 -9.04
C LYS A 107 10.68 -1.13 -7.71
N LEU A 108 10.30 -1.85 -6.65
CA LEU A 108 10.98 -1.77 -5.35
C LEU A 108 12.43 -2.25 -5.47
N ALA A 109 12.68 -3.35 -6.20
CA ALA A 109 14.04 -3.80 -6.48
C ALA A 109 14.86 -2.72 -7.19
N ARG A 110 14.26 -2.02 -8.17
CA ARG A 110 14.93 -0.91 -8.88
C ARG A 110 15.33 0.22 -7.92
N VAL A 111 14.43 0.62 -7.03
CA VAL A 111 14.72 1.67 -6.02
C VAL A 111 15.88 1.21 -5.12
N LEU A 112 15.79 0.01 -4.58
CA LEU A 112 16.81 -0.53 -3.67
C LEU A 112 18.18 -0.67 -4.33
N VAL A 113 18.23 -1.14 -5.58
CA VAL A 113 19.50 -1.24 -6.33
C VAL A 113 20.06 0.16 -6.63
N ALA A 114 19.21 1.13 -6.96
CA ALA A 114 19.64 2.51 -7.16
C ALA A 114 20.23 3.13 -5.88
N ASP A 115 19.74 2.72 -4.71
CA ASP A 115 20.27 3.11 -3.39
C ASP A 115 21.53 2.32 -2.98
N GLY A 116 22.06 1.48 -3.88
CA GLY A 116 23.31 0.74 -3.68
C GLY A 116 23.13 -0.63 -3.01
N ASN A 117 21.91 -1.13 -2.86
CA ASN A 117 21.67 -2.44 -2.27
C ASN A 117 21.85 -3.57 -3.29
N THR A 118 22.37 -4.70 -2.82
CA THR A 118 22.32 -5.97 -3.55
C THR A 118 20.99 -6.65 -3.23
N VAL A 119 20.19 -6.93 -4.26
CA VAL A 119 18.82 -7.45 -4.14
C VAL A 119 18.73 -8.85 -4.77
N VAL A 120 18.05 -9.76 -4.07
CA VAL A 120 17.63 -11.06 -4.60
C VAL A 120 16.09 -11.08 -4.69
N LEU A 121 15.58 -11.57 -5.81
CA LEU A 121 14.14 -11.72 -6.07
C LEU A 121 13.74 -13.19 -5.98
N GLY A 122 12.69 -13.51 -5.25
CA GLY A 122 12.09 -14.83 -5.18
C GLY A 122 10.76 -14.87 -5.94
N ALA A 123 10.69 -15.61 -7.06
CA ALA A 123 9.49 -15.79 -7.87
C ALA A 123 8.59 -16.89 -7.28
N ALA A 124 7.95 -16.60 -6.15
CA ALA A 124 7.11 -17.56 -5.44
C ALA A 124 5.65 -17.63 -5.95
N ASP A 125 5.28 -16.90 -7.00
CA ASP A 125 4.06 -17.16 -7.78
C ASP A 125 4.32 -18.26 -8.81
N THR A 126 4.45 -19.50 -8.35
CA THR A 126 4.81 -20.65 -9.17
C THR A 126 3.69 -21.13 -10.10
N PHE A 127 2.47 -20.63 -9.89
CA PHE A 127 1.31 -21.03 -10.69
C PHE A 127 1.14 -20.24 -11.99
N ARG A 128 1.76 -19.08 -12.08
CA ARG A 128 1.72 -18.22 -13.25
C ARG A 128 3.11 -18.08 -13.83
N ALA A 129 3.42 -18.91 -14.83
CA ALA A 129 4.71 -18.83 -15.54
C ALA A 129 5.03 -17.39 -15.99
N ALA A 130 4.03 -16.68 -16.54
CA ALA A 130 4.19 -15.29 -16.96
C ALA A 130 4.57 -14.33 -15.81
N ALA A 131 4.18 -14.60 -14.57
CA ALA A 131 4.60 -13.77 -13.43
C ALA A 131 6.08 -14.00 -13.08
N ALA A 132 6.53 -15.25 -13.11
CA ALA A 132 7.93 -15.58 -12.91
C ALA A 132 8.82 -14.99 -14.02
N ASP A 133 8.41 -15.09 -15.28
CA ASP A 133 9.11 -14.49 -16.43
C ASP A 133 9.16 -12.96 -16.33
N GLN A 134 8.05 -12.34 -15.88
CA GLN A 134 8.00 -10.91 -15.64
C GLN A 134 8.98 -10.48 -14.54
N LEU A 135 9.03 -11.22 -13.43
CA LEU A 135 9.93 -10.89 -12.33
C LEU A 135 11.41 -11.09 -12.74
N GLU A 136 11.71 -12.14 -13.51
CA GLU A 136 13.04 -12.35 -14.07
C GLU A 136 13.47 -11.22 -15.00
N THR A 137 12.55 -10.75 -15.88
CA THR A 137 12.78 -9.57 -16.73
C THR A 137 13.07 -8.32 -15.89
N TRP A 138 12.38 -8.12 -14.77
CA TRP A 138 12.69 -7.03 -13.83
C TRP A 138 14.09 -7.21 -13.25
N GLY A 139 14.42 -8.41 -12.75
CA GLY A 139 15.74 -8.73 -12.20
C GLY A 139 16.87 -8.40 -13.16
N GLU A 140 16.77 -8.87 -14.41
CA GLU A 140 17.75 -8.58 -15.47
C GLU A 140 17.93 -7.08 -15.73
N ARG A 141 16.83 -6.33 -15.79
CA ARG A 141 16.85 -4.88 -16.06
C ARG A 141 17.50 -4.06 -14.95
N VAL A 142 17.33 -4.48 -13.69
CA VAL A 142 17.84 -3.73 -12.53
C VAL A 142 19.13 -4.30 -11.96
N GLY A 143 19.58 -5.45 -12.48
CA GLY A 143 20.79 -6.13 -11.98
C GLY A 143 20.57 -6.90 -10.67
N ALA A 144 19.33 -7.34 -10.40
CA ALA A 144 18.98 -8.17 -9.26
C ALA A 144 18.96 -9.65 -9.66
N HIS A 145 19.51 -10.52 -8.78
CA HIS A 145 19.43 -11.96 -8.99
C HIS A 145 18.02 -12.49 -8.74
N THR A 146 17.49 -13.33 -9.65
CA THR A 146 16.13 -13.88 -9.54
C THR A 146 16.21 -15.40 -9.32
N VAL A 147 15.60 -15.84 -8.23
CA VAL A 147 15.43 -17.26 -7.88
C VAL A 147 14.02 -17.69 -8.30
N ARG A 148 13.92 -18.73 -9.10
CA ARG A 148 12.66 -19.30 -9.59
C ARG A 148 12.65 -20.82 -9.46
N GLY A 149 11.46 -21.37 -9.27
CA GLY A 149 11.23 -22.82 -9.27
C GLY A 149 10.53 -23.29 -10.56
N PRO A 150 10.30 -24.59 -10.67
CA PRO A 150 9.50 -25.15 -11.75
C PRO A 150 8.06 -24.65 -11.67
N GLU A 151 7.38 -24.54 -12.83
CA GLU A 151 5.96 -24.21 -12.90
C GLU A 151 5.13 -25.22 -12.09
N GLY A 152 4.22 -24.74 -11.27
CA GLY A 152 3.44 -25.56 -10.32
C GLY A 152 4.22 -26.11 -9.14
N GLY A 153 5.49 -25.73 -8.97
CA GLY A 153 6.31 -26.09 -7.84
C GLY A 153 5.82 -25.50 -6.52
N ASP A 154 6.46 -25.90 -5.40
CA ASP A 154 6.11 -25.40 -4.07
C ASP A 154 6.61 -23.95 -3.86
N PRO A 155 5.71 -22.94 -3.70
CA PRO A 155 6.10 -21.57 -3.44
C PRO A 155 7.02 -21.39 -2.23
N ALA A 156 6.82 -22.20 -1.19
CA ALA A 156 7.62 -22.13 0.02
C ALA A 156 9.07 -22.60 -0.22
N SER A 157 9.28 -23.53 -1.14
CA SER A 157 10.63 -23.95 -1.57
C SER A 157 11.35 -22.81 -2.28
N VAL A 158 10.66 -22.11 -3.20
CA VAL A 158 11.25 -20.97 -3.92
C VAL A 158 11.60 -19.83 -2.95
N ALA A 159 10.73 -19.53 -2.01
CA ALA A 159 10.99 -18.51 -0.99
C ALA A 159 12.20 -18.90 -0.10
N PHE A 160 12.30 -20.17 0.28
CA PHE A 160 13.45 -20.70 1.01
C PHE A 160 14.74 -20.55 0.23
N ASP A 161 14.74 -20.97 -1.04
CA ASP A 161 15.93 -20.89 -1.90
C ASP A 161 16.35 -19.43 -2.10
N ALA A 162 15.41 -18.49 -2.28
CA ALA A 162 15.69 -17.07 -2.37
C ALA A 162 16.39 -16.53 -1.11
N VAL A 163 15.90 -16.89 0.08
CA VAL A 163 16.55 -16.49 1.34
C VAL A 163 17.92 -17.10 1.49
N LYS A 164 18.07 -18.37 1.14
CA LYS A 164 19.36 -19.08 1.18
C LYS A 164 20.38 -18.44 0.25
N GLU A 165 20.01 -18.24 -1.03
CA GLU A 165 20.89 -17.60 -2.01
C GLU A 165 21.20 -16.15 -1.63
N GLY A 166 20.21 -15.41 -1.09
CA GLY A 166 20.44 -14.07 -0.56
C GLY A 166 21.52 -14.03 0.53
N LYS A 167 21.53 -15.01 1.44
CA LYS A 167 22.58 -15.14 2.46
C LYS A 167 23.93 -15.52 1.86
N GLU A 168 23.96 -16.48 0.95
CA GLU A 168 25.20 -16.93 0.28
C GLU A 168 25.85 -15.83 -0.54
N MET A 169 25.05 -14.97 -1.17
CA MET A 169 25.49 -13.80 -1.95
C MET A 169 25.82 -12.57 -1.10
N ALA A 170 25.59 -12.63 0.22
CA ALA A 170 25.64 -11.47 1.11
C ALA A 170 24.76 -10.30 0.60
N ALA A 171 23.59 -10.61 0.08
CA ALA A 171 22.63 -9.61 -0.37
C ALA A 171 22.12 -8.75 0.80
N ASN A 172 21.77 -7.50 0.51
CA ASN A 172 21.17 -6.62 1.50
C ASN A 172 19.70 -6.95 1.71
N VAL A 173 18.97 -7.28 0.63
CA VAL A 173 17.51 -7.47 0.66
C VAL A 173 17.10 -8.67 -0.20
N VAL A 174 16.12 -9.43 0.29
CA VAL A 174 15.41 -10.46 -0.48
C VAL A 174 13.93 -10.04 -0.60
N LEU A 175 13.45 -9.90 -1.83
CA LEU A 175 12.04 -9.59 -2.13
C LEU A 175 11.34 -10.85 -2.64
N ILE A 176 10.26 -11.27 -1.99
CA ILE A 176 9.50 -12.48 -2.34
C ILE A 176 8.15 -12.08 -2.94
N ASP A 177 7.98 -12.29 -4.26
CA ASP A 177 6.71 -12.12 -4.97
C ASP A 177 5.85 -13.37 -4.82
N THR A 178 4.62 -13.25 -4.34
CA THR A 178 3.72 -14.38 -4.02
C THR A 178 2.52 -14.45 -4.95
N ALA A 179 1.87 -15.61 -5.00
CA ALA A 179 0.60 -15.81 -5.69
C ALA A 179 -0.53 -14.97 -5.06
N GLY A 180 -1.60 -14.74 -5.84
CA GLY A 180 -2.73 -13.89 -5.39
C GLY A 180 -4.10 -14.41 -5.83
N ARG A 181 -4.31 -15.75 -5.92
CA ARG A 181 -5.55 -16.37 -6.42
C ARG A 181 -6.65 -16.45 -5.36
N LEU A 182 -7.31 -15.33 -5.08
CA LEU A 182 -8.31 -15.24 -3.99
C LEU A 182 -9.59 -16.08 -4.25
N HIS A 183 -9.86 -16.48 -5.48
CA HIS A 183 -11.01 -17.37 -5.78
C HIS A 183 -10.84 -18.78 -5.18
N THR A 184 -9.61 -19.16 -4.83
CA THR A 184 -9.30 -20.36 -4.03
C THR A 184 -8.82 -19.92 -2.65
N LYS A 185 -9.63 -19.13 -1.93
CA LYS A 185 -9.27 -18.43 -0.68
C LYS A 185 -8.51 -19.34 0.29
N THR A 186 -9.03 -20.49 0.61
CA THR A 186 -8.41 -21.42 1.56
C THR A 186 -7.03 -21.88 1.08
N GLY A 187 -6.92 -22.30 -0.17
CA GLY A 187 -5.64 -22.76 -0.73
C GLY A 187 -4.58 -21.67 -0.76
N LEU A 188 -4.93 -20.42 -1.14
CA LEU A 188 -4.00 -19.29 -1.14
C LEU A 188 -3.52 -18.94 0.28
N MET A 189 -4.44 -18.92 1.26
CA MET A 189 -4.10 -18.57 2.64
C MET A 189 -3.22 -19.64 3.30
N ASP A 190 -3.49 -20.91 3.05
CA ASP A 190 -2.64 -22.02 3.50
C ASP A 190 -1.24 -21.93 2.89
N GLU A 191 -1.15 -21.60 1.60
CA GLU A 191 0.10 -21.43 0.87
C GLU A 191 0.92 -20.25 1.42
N LEU A 192 0.31 -19.08 1.58
CA LEU A 192 0.98 -17.90 2.15
C LEU A 192 1.43 -18.15 3.59
N GLY A 193 0.61 -18.79 4.40
CA GLY A 193 0.96 -19.22 5.75
C GLY A 193 2.13 -20.22 5.77
N LYS A 194 2.22 -21.10 4.77
CA LYS A 194 3.35 -22.02 4.61
C LYS A 194 4.62 -21.27 4.22
N VAL A 195 4.55 -20.37 3.22
CA VAL A 195 5.68 -19.53 2.80
C VAL A 195 6.23 -18.76 4.01
N LYS A 196 5.37 -18.05 4.75
CA LYS A 196 5.74 -17.32 5.95
C LYS A 196 6.48 -18.23 6.95
N ARG A 197 5.87 -19.35 7.33
CA ARG A 197 6.47 -20.28 8.32
C ARG A 197 7.82 -20.85 7.88
N VAL A 198 7.98 -21.09 6.58
CA VAL A 198 9.26 -21.62 6.04
C VAL A 198 10.32 -20.53 6.07
N VAL A 199 10.01 -19.31 5.66
CA VAL A 199 10.93 -18.17 5.74
C VAL A 199 11.35 -17.90 7.18
N GLU A 200 10.38 -17.79 8.10
CA GLU A 200 10.61 -17.44 9.52
C GLU A 200 11.46 -18.49 10.29
N LYS A 201 11.56 -19.73 9.80
CA LYS A 201 12.48 -20.73 10.36
C LYS A 201 13.96 -20.43 10.04
N HIS A 202 14.23 -19.64 9.01
CA HIS A 202 15.57 -19.39 8.50
C HIS A 202 16.03 -17.94 8.68
N ALA A 203 15.11 -16.98 8.66
CA ALA A 203 15.37 -15.57 8.91
C ALA A 203 14.07 -14.89 9.34
N PRO A 204 14.12 -13.82 10.15
CA PRO A 204 12.92 -13.02 10.43
C PRO A 204 12.36 -12.46 9.13
N LEU A 205 11.03 -12.36 9.09
CA LEU A 205 10.33 -11.65 8.01
C LEU A 205 10.19 -10.20 8.45
N ASP A 206 11.03 -9.33 7.89
CA ASP A 206 11.18 -7.94 8.36
C ASP A 206 10.04 -7.05 7.87
N GLU A 207 9.50 -7.33 6.68
CA GLU A 207 8.40 -6.58 6.08
C GLU A 207 7.42 -7.50 5.34
N VAL A 208 6.12 -7.24 5.49
CA VAL A 208 5.06 -7.84 4.68
C VAL A 208 4.24 -6.72 4.05
N LEU A 209 4.41 -6.51 2.75
CA LEU A 209 3.73 -5.49 1.98
C LEU A 209 2.47 -6.06 1.32
N LEU A 210 1.31 -5.52 1.70
CA LEU A 210 0.04 -5.81 1.02
C LEU A 210 -0.15 -4.82 -0.14
N VAL A 211 -0.21 -5.35 -1.35
CA VAL A 211 -0.47 -4.55 -2.56
C VAL A 211 -1.98 -4.52 -2.85
N LEU A 212 -2.56 -3.33 -2.82
CA LEU A 212 -3.97 -3.08 -3.09
C LEU A 212 -4.12 -2.17 -4.31
N ASP A 213 -5.13 -2.46 -5.12
CA ASP A 213 -5.57 -1.61 -6.22
C ASP A 213 -6.55 -0.56 -5.69
N ALA A 214 -6.18 0.72 -5.73
CA ALA A 214 -6.99 1.82 -5.21
C ALA A 214 -8.35 1.94 -5.92
N THR A 215 -8.48 1.45 -7.15
CA THR A 215 -9.73 1.49 -7.91
C THR A 215 -10.81 0.56 -7.36
N THR A 216 -10.42 -0.43 -6.54
CA THR A 216 -11.35 -1.40 -5.94
C THR A 216 -12.17 -0.85 -4.78
N GLY A 217 -11.74 0.26 -4.19
CA GLY A 217 -12.43 0.92 -3.08
C GLY A 217 -12.72 -0.04 -1.92
N GLN A 218 -13.94 -0.03 -1.39
CA GLN A 218 -14.35 -0.86 -0.24
C GLN A 218 -14.12 -2.38 -0.45
N ASN A 219 -14.14 -2.89 -1.69
CA ASN A 219 -13.82 -4.28 -1.96
C ASN A 219 -12.36 -4.60 -1.62
N GLY A 220 -11.45 -3.64 -1.76
CA GLY A 220 -10.06 -3.76 -1.35
C GLY A 220 -9.91 -3.99 0.15
N LEU A 221 -10.74 -3.36 0.98
CA LEU A 221 -10.75 -3.56 2.45
C LEU A 221 -11.12 -5.00 2.82
N VAL A 222 -12.15 -5.56 2.17
CA VAL A 222 -12.55 -6.95 2.40
C VAL A 222 -11.40 -7.91 2.09
N GLN A 223 -10.69 -7.66 0.98
CA GLN A 223 -9.50 -8.43 0.62
C GLN A 223 -8.38 -8.26 1.67
N ALA A 224 -8.11 -7.04 2.08
CA ALA A 224 -7.08 -6.71 3.05
C ALA A 224 -7.25 -7.47 4.39
N ARG A 225 -8.47 -7.56 4.91
CA ARG A 225 -8.81 -8.33 6.12
C ARG A 225 -8.39 -9.80 5.99
N VAL A 226 -8.70 -10.41 4.84
CA VAL A 226 -8.38 -11.83 4.59
C VAL A 226 -6.89 -12.11 4.65
N PHE A 227 -6.06 -11.22 4.09
CA PHE A 227 -4.61 -11.35 4.19
C PHE A 227 -4.10 -11.11 5.62
N ALA A 228 -4.66 -10.13 6.32
CA ALA A 228 -4.26 -9.81 7.69
C ALA A 228 -4.50 -10.96 8.68
N GLU A 229 -5.48 -11.84 8.44
CA GLU A 229 -5.75 -13.03 9.25
C GLU A 229 -4.62 -14.07 9.18
N VAL A 230 -3.83 -14.09 8.11
CA VAL A 230 -2.84 -15.16 7.83
C VAL A 230 -1.41 -14.69 7.92
N VAL A 231 -1.15 -13.49 7.39
CA VAL A 231 0.18 -12.89 7.41
C VAL A 231 0.16 -11.59 8.19
N ASN A 232 1.21 -11.34 8.95
CA ASN A 232 1.34 -10.11 9.72
C ASN A 232 1.73 -8.96 8.77
N ILE A 233 0.72 -8.27 8.18
CA ILE A 233 0.95 -7.14 7.29
C ILE A 233 1.59 -6.00 8.09
N THR A 234 2.68 -5.43 7.57
CA THR A 234 3.43 -4.35 8.22
C THR A 234 3.36 -3.03 7.42
N GLY A 235 2.97 -3.12 6.17
CA GLY A 235 2.80 -1.95 5.31
C GLY A 235 1.90 -2.23 4.12
N ILE A 236 1.37 -1.16 3.54
CA ILE A 236 0.46 -1.20 2.39
C ILE A 236 1.13 -0.49 1.22
N VAL A 237 0.99 -1.08 0.04
CA VAL A 237 1.29 -0.43 -1.24
C VAL A 237 -0.01 -0.20 -1.99
N LEU A 238 -0.33 1.05 -2.29
CA LEU A 238 -1.49 1.39 -3.12
C LEU A 238 -1.05 1.63 -4.56
N THR A 239 -1.66 0.90 -5.47
CA THR A 239 -1.43 1.04 -6.92
C THR A 239 -2.62 1.72 -7.60
N LYS A 240 -2.41 2.27 -8.80
CA LYS A 240 -3.43 2.87 -9.66
C LYS A 240 -4.17 4.05 -9.03
N LEU A 241 -3.49 4.81 -8.17
CA LEU A 241 -4.05 6.04 -7.58
C LEU A 241 -4.33 7.12 -8.62
N ASP A 242 -3.54 7.16 -9.70
CA ASP A 242 -3.68 8.05 -10.86
C ASP A 242 -5.00 7.85 -11.61
N GLY A 243 -5.58 6.65 -11.55
CA GLY A 243 -6.83 6.28 -12.22
C GLY A 243 -8.11 6.48 -11.41
N THR A 244 -8.03 7.03 -10.18
CA THR A 244 -9.20 7.06 -9.29
C THR A 244 -9.44 8.40 -8.62
N ALA A 245 -10.73 8.76 -8.45
CA ALA A 245 -11.16 9.83 -7.54
C ALA A 245 -11.30 9.35 -6.08
N LYS A 246 -10.99 8.08 -5.81
CA LYS A 246 -11.24 7.36 -4.55
C LYS A 246 -10.01 7.34 -3.62
N GLY A 247 -9.27 8.44 -3.54
CA GLY A 247 -8.09 8.58 -2.69
C GLY A 247 -8.35 8.32 -1.20
N GLY A 248 -9.59 8.46 -0.75
CA GLY A 248 -9.99 8.18 0.63
C GLY A 248 -9.71 6.77 1.11
N ILE A 249 -9.53 5.81 0.20
CA ILE A 249 -9.17 4.43 0.55
C ILE A 249 -7.88 4.35 1.40
N VAL A 250 -6.97 5.30 1.29
CA VAL A 250 -5.77 5.41 2.14
C VAL A 250 -6.17 5.41 3.61
N VAL A 251 -7.11 6.28 3.98
CA VAL A 251 -7.59 6.41 5.37
C VAL A 251 -8.29 5.13 5.80
N ALA A 252 -9.20 4.64 4.97
CA ALA A 252 -10.01 3.47 5.29
C ALA A 252 -9.14 2.22 5.55
N VAL A 253 -8.14 1.95 4.68
CA VAL A 253 -7.30 0.75 4.81
C VAL A 253 -6.33 0.86 5.98
N GLN A 254 -5.77 2.05 6.25
CA GLN A 254 -4.89 2.24 7.41
C GLN A 254 -5.64 2.02 8.74
N ARG A 255 -6.85 2.55 8.85
CA ARG A 255 -7.68 2.36 10.04
C ARG A 255 -8.12 0.92 10.24
N GLU A 256 -8.49 0.26 9.15
CA GLU A 256 -8.93 -1.13 9.19
C GLU A 256 -7.84 -2.09 9.63
N LEU A 257 -6.62 -1.93 9.12
CA LEU A 257 -5.50 -2.83 9.37
C LEU A 257 -4.58 -2.37 10.49
N GLY A 258 -4.65 -1.10 10.91
CA GLY A 258 -3.73 -0.51 11.88
C GLY A 258 -2.29 -0.39 11.36
N VAL A 259 -2.08 -0.38 10.04
CA VAL A 259 -0.76 -0.29 9.41
C VAL A 259 -0.71 0.82 8.37
N PRO A 260 0.46 1.46 8.15
CA PRO A 260 0.59 2.58 7.23
C PRO A 260 0.56 2.18 5.76
N VAL A 261 0.06 3.06 4.90
CA VAL A 261 0.44 3.09 3.50
C VAL A 261 1.88 3.59 3.43
N LYS A 262 2.79 2.79 2.88
CA LYS A 262 4.23 3.09 2.78
C LYS A 262 4.63 3.54 1.39
N LEU A 263 4.04 2.94 0.36
CA LEU A 263 4.37 3.20 -1.04
C LEU A 263 3.10 3.42 -1.87
N ILE A 264 3.25 4.22 -2.92
CA ILE A 264 2.21 4.45 -3.94
C ILE A 264 2.74 4.20 -5.33
N GLY A 265 1.94 3.50 -6.15
CA GLY A 265 2.17 3.36 -7.59
C GLY A 265 1.46 4.49 -8.32
N LEU A 266 2.23 5.28 -9.04
CA LEU A 266 1.79 6.51 -9.72
C LEU A 266 1.60 6.32 -11.24
N GLY A 267 1.83 5.12 -11.77
CA GLY A 267 1.71 4.84 -13.20
C GLY A 267 2.40 3.53 -13.60
N GLU A 268 2.57 3.33 -14.90
CA GLU A 268 3.10 2.10 -15.49
C GLU A 268 4.64 2.12 -15.70
N GLY A 269 5.28 3.28 -15.59
CA GLY A 269 6.72 3.44 -15.75
C GLY A 269 7.53 2.74 -14.65
N ALA A 270 8.77 2.41 -14.94
CA ALA A 270 9.67 1.73 -14.00
C ALA A 270 9.98 2.58 -12.74
N ASP A 271 9.89 3.89 -12.85
CA ASP A 271 10.15 4.85 -11.78
C ASP A 271 8.85 5.32 -11.09
N ASP A 272 7.68 4.80 -11.48
CA ASP A 272 6.38 5.20 -10.95
C ASP A 272 6.02 4.43 -9.65
N LEU A 273 6.95 4.37 -8.72
CA LEU A 273 6.75 3.91 -7.34
C LEU A 273 7.42 4.92 -6.41
N ALA A 274 6.64 5.52 -5.53
CA ALA A 274 7.13 6.54 -4.62
C ALA A 274 6.78 6.22 -3.16
N PRO A 275 7.56 6.71 -2.19
CA PRO A 275 7.15 6.76 -0.80
C PRO A 275 5.82 7.52 -0.66
N PHE A 276 5.00 7.09 0.29
CA PHE A 276 3.77 7.80 0.60
C PHE A 276 4.07 8.98 1.54
N GLU A 277 3.80 10.18 1.05
CA GLU A 277 3.96 11.43 1.79
C GLU A 277 2.58 12.01 2.13
N PRO A 278 2.17 12.05 3.43
CA PRO A 278 0.83 12.48 3.85
C PRO A 278 0.44 13.86 3.34
N ASP A 279 1.33 14.85 3.46
CA ASP A 279 1.09 16.22 3.04
C ASP A 279 0.88 16.32 1.53
N ALA A 280 1.81 15.76 0.74
CA ALA A 280 1.72 15.75 -0.72
C ALA A 280 0.48 14.99 -1.21
N PHE A 281 0.10 13.91 -0.54
CA PHE A 281 -1.11 13.16 -0.85
C PHE A 281 -2.37 14.01 -0.61
N VAL A 282 -2.46 14.68 0.53
CA VAL A 282 -3.62 15.54 0.85
C VAL A 282 -3.67 16.73 -0.10
N ASP A 283 -2.55 17.36 -0.44
CA ASP A 283 -2.48 18.46 -1.40
C ASP A 283 -3.01 18.02 -2.77
N ALA A 284 -2.58 16.86 -3.26
CA ALA A 284 -3.12 16.27 -4.50
C ALA A 284 -4.63 15.95 -4.40
N LEU A 285 -5.10 15.49 -3.24
CA LEU A 285 -6.51 15.14 -3.00
C LEU A 285 -7.41 16.38 -3.03
N ILE A 286 -6.97 17.51 -2.47
CA ILE A 286 -7.71 18.77 -2.47
C ILE A 286 -7.45 19.63 -3.71
N GLY A 287 -6.54 19.21 -4.61
CA GLY A 287 -6.31 19.82 -5.92
C GLY A 287 -5.35 21.01 -5.90
N GLU A 288 -4.26 20.89 -5.15
CA GLU A 288 -3.08 21.76 -5.24
C GLU A 288 -2.06 21.23 -6.24
#